data_8956facf066de328284aa7af1645925b
#
_entry.id   8956facf066de328284aa7af1645925b
#
_cell.length_a   1.000
_cell.length_b   1.000
_cell.length_c   1.000
_cell.angle_alpha   90.00
_cell.angle_beta   90.00
_cell.angle_gamma   90.00
#
_symmetry.space_group_name_H-M   'P 1'
#
loop_
_entity.id
_entity.type
_entity.pdbx_description
1 polymer ?
#
loop_
_entity_poly.entity_id
_entity_poly.type
_entity_poly.pdbx_seq_one_letter_code
_entity_poly.pdbx_strand_id
1 'polypeptide(L)'
;EIGGNETMRVIYSIASLLAIGAALTVGPVVYNTVERLQKVLISLVFVFMLIIFALVVDATHVVDMAVGITNIGFVPDGMELPLLLGALAFAGAGGTMNLVQSDYVREKGYAMGRFAGRLTSPITGREEVVAGIGAHFEQTEENMRRWKDWWRAANREHAVSFYLLSVVSLMMLSLIAYSTARSTPGLESGIGFIRAEGQFIGDLHGAFFQHAFHWMGIAILLTTELGLLDACARISTDIIKVNWLRGNTRWTDSRLYFALLWAQILLGCGIMLIGLVVPGLTQPMVLLVLSASLNGGVMLIYSVLLLWLNNRVLGGQIRMPPLRFVMMIWACAFFGYFTFVTLKNQIPRLLG
;
A
#
# COMPACT_ATOMS: atom_id res chain seq x y z
N GLU A 1 -25.26 2.61 13.85
CA GLU A 1 -25.14 2.10 15.24
C GLU A 1 -24.28 0.82 15.38
N ILE A 2 -23.63 0.36 14.32
CA ILE A 2 -22.75 -0.85 14.35
C ILE A 2 -21.45 -0.61 15.13
N GLY A 3 -21.18 0.59 15.62
CA GLY A 3 -19.91 0.95 16.23
C GLY A 3 -19.92 1.17 17.75
N GLY A 4 -20.99 0.88 18.45
CA GLY A 4 -21.14 1.19 19.89
C GLY A 4 -20.45 0.21 20.85
N ASN A 5 -20.04 -0.98 20.39
CA ASN A 5 -19.43 -2.00 21.25
C ASN A 5 -18.03 -2.34 20.72
N GLU A 6 -16.98 -2.09 21.52
CA GLU A 6 -15.58 -2.42 21.17
C GLU A 6 -15.41 -3.89 20.80
N THR A 7 -16.12 -4.77 21.47
CA THR A 7 -16.13 -6.21 21.18
C THR A 7 -16.59 -6.48 19.75
N MET A 8 -17.63 -5.81 19.26
CA MET A 8 -18.12 -6.00 17.89
C MET A 8 -17.11 -5.49 16.85
N ARG A 9 -16.41 -4.38 17.12
CA ARG A 9 -15.33 -3.89 16.24
C ARG A 9 -14.23 -4.95 16.11
N VAL A 10 -13.79 -5.53 17.21
CA VAL A 10 -12.77 -6.58 17.22
C VAL A 10 -13.25 -7.81 16.45
N ILE A 11 -14.50 -8.25 16.63
CA ILE A 11 -15.07 -9.36 15.88
C ILE A 11 -15.04 -9.12 14.38
N TYR A 12 -15.49 -7.94 13.92
CA TYR A 12 -15.47 -7.59 12.49
C TYR A 12 -14.04 -7.49 11.93
N SER A 13 -13.09 -6.95 12.70
CA SER A 13 -11.68 -6.88 12.30
C SER A 13 -11.05 -8.25 12.17
N ILE A 14 -11.31 -9.16 13.10
CA ILE A 14 -10.84 -10.54 13.02
C ILE A 14 -11.52 -11.28 11.86
N ALA A 15 -12.81 -11.07 11.65
CA ALA A 15 -13.54 -11.68 10.54
C ALA A 15 -12.99 -11.22 9.18
N SER A 16 -12.63 -9.94 9.02
CA SER A 16 -12.01 -9.42 7.78
C SER A 16 -10.64 -10.06 7.53
N LEU A 17 -9.77 -10.12 8.53
CA LEU A 17 -8.45 -10.77 8.45
C LEU A 17 -8.58 -12.25 8.02
N LEU A 18 -9.47 -12.99 8.67
CA LEU A 18 -9.70 -14.41 8.33
C LEU A 18 -10.30 -14.58 6.94
N ALA A 19 -11.22 -13.72 6.53
CA ALA A 19 -11.81 -13.75 5.19
C ALA A 19 -10.77 -13.49 4.09
N ILE A 20 -9.86 -12.52 4.29
CA ILE A 20 -8.76 -12.25 3.38
C ILE A 20 -7.79 -13.43 3.33
N GLY A 21 -7.42 -13.98 4.49
CA GLY A 21 -6.57 -15.17 4.56
C GLY A 21 -7.17 -16.38 3.82
N ALA A 22 -8.47 -16.61 3.99
CA ALA A 22 -9.20 -17.65 3.27
C ALA A 22 -9.21 -17.38 1.75
N ALA A 23 -9.50 -16.14 1.33
CA ALA A 23 -9.52 -15.75 -0.09
C ALA A 23 -8.15 -15.97 -0.76
N LEU A 24 -7.06 -15.61 -0.09
CA LEU A 24 -5.70 -15.83 -0.58
C LEU A 24 -5.33 -17.32 -0.63
N THR A 25 -5.85 -18.11 0.29
CA THR A 25 -5.50 -19.54 0.40
C THR A 25 -6.29 -20.41 -0.58
N VAL A 26 -7.53 -20.07 -0.88
CA VAL A 26 -8.40 -20.88 -1.76
C VAL A 26 -8.06 -20.70 -3.23
N GLY A 27 -7.56 -19.54 -3.64
CA GLY A 27 -7.22 -19.27 -5.04
C GLY A 27 -6.03 -20.09 -5.54
N PRO A 28 -6.10 -20.77 -6.70
CA PRO A 28 -5.06 -21.69 -7.16
C PRO A 28 -3.69 -21.04 -7.41
N VAL A 29 -3.68 -19.78 -7.86
CA VAL A 29 -2.49 -18.94 -8.02
C VAL A 29 -2.73 -17.65 -7.27
N VAL A 30 -1.87 -17.36 -6.28
CA VAL A 30 -2.05 -16.23 -5.36
C VAL A 30 -2.16 -14.91 -6.13
N TYR A 31 -1.22 -14.65 -7.05
CA TYR A 31 -1.23 -13.43 -7.86
C TYR A 31 -2.55 -13.21 -8.59
N ASN A 32 -3.07 -14.23 -9.26
CA ASN A 32 -4.31 -14.12 -10.04
C ASN A 32 -5.52 -13.82 -9.15
N THR A 33 -5.53 -14.38 -7.93
CA THR A 33 -6.59 -14.15 -6.94
C THR A 33 -6.55 -12.70 -6.45
N VAL A 34 -5.37 -12.22 -6.04
CA VAL A 34 -5.15 -10.84 -5.62
C VAL A 34 -5.54 -9.87 -6.73
N GLU A 35 -5.03 -10.08 -7.95
CA GLU A 35 -5.30 -9.22 -9.11
C GLU A 35 -6.80 -9.14 -9.42
N ARG A 36 -7.50 -10.27 -9.43
CA ARG A 36 -8.95 -10.31 -9.73
C ARG A 36 -9.77 -9.59 -8.66
N LEU A 37 -9.52 -9.90 -7.39
CA LEU A 37 -10.24 -9.27 -6.28
C LEU A 37 -9.99 -7.75 -6.26
N GLN A 38 -8.73 -7.34 -6.39
CA GLN A 38 -8.38 -5.92 -6.42
C GLN A 38 -9.00 -5.20 -7.62
N LYS A 39 -8.98 -5.77 -8.82
CA LYS A 39 -9.61 -5.17 -10.00
C LYS A 39 -11.09 -4.91 -9.77
N VAL A 40 -11.83 -5.87 -9.23
CA VAL A 40 -13.28 -5.72 -8.97
C VAL A 40 -13.51 -4.63 -7.92
N LEU A 41 -12.85 -4.72 -6.77
CA LEU A 41 -13.06 -3.79 -5.66
C LEU A 41 -12.61 -2.37 -6.02
N ILE A 42 -11.44 -2.20 -6.66
CA ILE A 42 -10.94 -0.88 -7.07
C ILE A 42 -11.85 -0.25 -8.13
N SER A 43 -12.35 -1.05 -9.09
CA SER A 43 -13.30 -0.53 -10.09
C SER A 43 -14.59 -0.04 -9.44
N LEU A 44 -15.12 -0.80 -8.48
CA LEU A 44 -16.30 -0.40 -7.72
C LEU A 44 -16.05 0.88 -6.91
N VAL A 45 -14.96 0.94 -6.17
CA VAL A 45 -14.53 2.12 -5.41
C VAL A 45 -14.43 3.35 -6.31
N PHE A 46 -13.77 3.20 -7.47
CA PHE A 46 -13.57 4.31 -8.39
C PHE A 46 -14.87 4.83 -8.99
N VAL A 47 -15.80 3.95 -9.36
CA VAL A 47 -17.12 4.34 -9.84
C VAL A 47 -17.91 5.09 -8.76
N PHE A 48 -17.96 4.57 -7.53
CA PHE A 48 -18.63 5.27 -6.43
C PHE A 48 -17.97 6.60 -6.08
N MET A 49 -16.64 6.66 -6.09
CA MET A 49 -15.88 7.90 -5.86
C MET A 49 -16.23 8.96 -6.91
N LEU A 50 -16.33 8.58 -8.20
CA LEU A 50 -16.73 9.49 -9.27
C LEU A 50 -18.17 10.01 -9.08
N ILE A 51 -19.10 9.14 -8.67
CA ILE A 51 -20.49 9.53 -8.41
C ILE A 51 -20.56 10.51 -7.24
N ILE A 52 -19.92 10.18 -6.10
CA ILE A 52 -19.93 11.04 -4.91
C ILE A 52 -19.24 12.38 -5.21
N PHE A 53 -18.12 12.34 -5.92
CA PHE A 53 -17.42 13.55 -6.36
C PHE A 53 -18.34 14.47 -7.16
N ALA A 54 -19.05 13.93 -8.15
CA ALA A 54 -19.96 14.71 -8.99
C ALA A 54 -21.17 15.28 -8.22
N LEU A 55 -21.57 14.64 -7.12
CA LEU A 55 -22.69 15.07 -6.28
C LEU A 55 -22.33 16.15 -5.28
N VAL A 56 -21.07 16.13 -4.76
CA VAL A 56 -20.69 16.90 -3.57
C VAL A 56 -19.70 18.03 -3.87
N VAL A 57 -18.90 17.89 -4.94
CA VAL A 57 -17.81 18.84 -5.24
C VAL A 57 -18.26 19.91 -6.20
N ASP A 58 -18.20 21.16 -5.75
CA ASP A 58 -18.46 22.33 -6.60
C ASP A 58 -17.22 22.74 -7.40
N ALA A 59 -17.45 23.43 -8.54
CA ALA A 59 -16.36 23.95 -9.38
C ALA A 59 -15.44 24.92 -8.61
N THR A 60 -15.97 25.66 -7.65
CA THR A 60 -15.19 26.56 -6.79
C THR A 60 -14.15 25.82 -5.96
N HIS A 61 -14.51 24.65 -5.41
CA HIS A 61 -13.59 23.80 -4.63
C HIS A 61 -12.44 23.27 -5.51
N VAL A 62 -12.70 22.97 -6.78
CA VAL A 62 -11.68 22.55 -7.73
C VAL A 62 -10.70 23.71 -8.01
N VAL A 63 -11.21 24.92 -8.14
CA VAL A 63 -10.38 26.13 -8.31
C VAL A 63 -9.52 26.38 -7.07
N ASP A 64 -10.12 26.28 -5.86
CA ASP A 64 -9.40 26.44 -4.60
C ASP A 64 -8.24 25.43 -4.48
N MET A 65 -8.48 24.16 -4.86
CA MET A 65 -7.42 23.16 -4.91
C MET A 65 -6.34 23.51 -5.93
N ALA A 66 -6.71 23.95 -7.13
CA ALA A 66 -5.76 24.33 -8.17
C ALA A 66 -4.85 25.49 -7.70
N VAL A 67 -5.41 26.47 -7.01
CA VAL A 67 -4.66 27.56 -6.37
C VAL A 67 -3.78 27.03 -5.24
N GLY A 68 -4.31 26.15 -4.39
CA GLY A 68 -3.57 25.52 -3.30
C GLY A 68 -2.34 24.74 -3.75
N ILE A 69 -2.41 24.04 -4.88
CA ILE A 69 -1.27 23.31 -5.46
C ILE A 69 -0.11 24.24 -5.83
N THR A 70 -0.36 25.49 -6.16
CA THR A 70 0.70 26.48 -6.46
C THR A 70 1.41 27.00 -5.22
N ASN A 71 0.83 26.82 -4.04
CA ASN A 71 1.39 27.29 -2.76
C ASN A 71 2.34 26.23 -2.14
N ILE A 72 3.43 25.97 -2.85
CA ILE A 72 4.41 24.94 -2.49
C ILE A 72 5.11 25.29 -1.17
N GLY A 73 5.16 24.34 -0.24
CA GLY A 73 5.86 24.49 1.05
C GLY A 73 5.01 25.12 2.16
N PHE A 74 3.75 25.47 1.88
CA PHE A 74 2.82 25.90 2.91
C PHE A 74 2.44 24.73 3.83
N VAL A 75 2.65 24.92 5.13
CA VAL A 75 2.18 23.98 6.17
C VAL A 75 1.26 24.80 7.09
N PRO A 76 -0.02 24.41 7.23
CA PRO A 76 -0.95 25.11 8.10
C PRO A 76 -0.48 25.12 9.56
N ASP A 77 -0.76 26.22 10.26
CA ASP A 77 -0.51 26.32 11.69
C ASP A 77 -1.30 25.24 12.45
N GLY A 78 -0.65 24.61 13.41
CA GLY A 78 -1.26 23.53 14.23
C GLY A 78 -1.22 22.14 13.57
N MET A 79 -0.70 21.98 12.36
CA MET A 79 -0.52 20.66 11.76
C MET A 79 0.63 19.89 12.44
N GLU A 80 0.32 18.71 12.95
CA GLU A 80 1.34 17.83 13.51
C GLU A 80 2.23 17.27 12.40
N LEU A 81 3.52 17.64 12.40
CA LEU A 81 4.49 17.21 11.40
C LEU A 81 4.59 15.68 11.26
N PRO A 82 4.55 14.85 12.34
CA PRO A 82 4.54 13.39 12.20
C PRO A 82 3.33 12.86 11.44
N LEU A 83 2.16 13.48 11.58
CA LEU A 83 0.94 13.09 10.88
C LEU A 83 1.06 13.40 9.37
N LEU A 84 1.55 14.60 9.03
CA LEU A 84 1.82 14.98 7.63
C LEU A 84 2.84 14.03 6.98
N LEU A 85 3.93 13.76 7.67
CA LEU A 85 4.97 12.85 7.18
C LEU A 85 4.44 11.41 7.05
N GLY A 86 3.56 10.99 7.97
CA GLY A 86 2.85 9.72 7.87
C GLY A 86 1.96 9.63 6.62
N ALA A 87 1.19 10.68 6.35
CA ALA A 87 0.37 10.79 5.15
C ALA A 87 1.22 10.74 3.87
N LEU A 88 2.37 11.42 3.84
CA LEU A 88 3.31 11.38 2.71
C LEU A 88 3.92 9.99 2.49
N ALA A 89 4.19 9.21 3.56
CA ALA A 89 4.69 7.85 3.44
C ALA A 89 3.65 6.90 2.82
N PHE A 90 2.35 7.18 3.01
CA PHE A 90 1.26 6.40 2.44
C PHE A 90 0.65 7.01 1.16
N ALA A 91 1.11 8.18 0.72
CA ALA A 91 0.60 8.84 -0.50
C ALA A 91 0.88 8.07 -1.80
N GLY A 92 1.51 6.92 -1.69
CA GLY A 92 1.78 5.98 -2.77
C GLY A 92 1.97 4.58 -2.20
N ALA A 93 2.76 3.73 -2.86
CA ALA A 93 3.19 2.46 -2.30
C ALA A 93 4.32 2.69 -1.31
N GLY A 94 3.98 2.97 -0.06
CA GLY A 94 4.96 3.20 1.00
C GLY A 94 5.67 1.92 1.47
N GLY A 95 6.86 2.08 2.01
CA GLY A 95 7.60 1.03 2.69
C GLY A 95 7.90 -0.19 1.82
N THR A 96 7.60 -1.35 2.34
CA THR A 96 7.87 -2.66 1.71
C THR A 96 7.08 -2.90 0.41
N MET A 97 5.96 -2.20 0.19
CA MET A 97 5.15 -2.35 -1.02
C MET A 97 5.92 -2.06 -2.31
N ASN A 98 6.93 -1.18 -2.26
CA ASN A 98 7.78 -0.93 -3.41
C ASN A 98 8.68 -2.14 -3.76
N LEU A 99 9.04 -2.96 -2.79
CA LEU A 99 9.85 -4.15 -3.02
C LEU A 99 9.06 -5.25 -3.70
N VAL A 100 7.79 -5.42 -3.34
CA VAL A 100 6.92 -6.45 -3.94
C VAL A 100 6.58 -6.17 -5.41
N GLN A 101 6.78 -4.95 -5.89
CA GLN A 101 6.57 -4.60 -7.30
C GLN A 101 7.35 -5.52 -8.24
N SER A 102 8.56 -5.90 -7.89
CA SER A 102 9.37 -6.84 -8.68
C SER A 102 8.74 -8.23 -8.77
N ASP A 103 8.12 -8.70 -7.68
CA ASP A 103 7.44 -9.99 -7.64
C ASP A 103 6.17 -9.99 -8.48
N TYR A 104 5.39 -8.92 -8.42
CA TYR A 104 4.20 -8.77 -9.24
C TYR A 104 4.52 -8.72 -10.74
N VAL A 105 5.57 -7.99 -11.14
CA VAL A 105 6.04 -7.94 -12.52
C VAL A 105 6.49 -9.34 -12.98
N ARG A 106 7.21 -10.08 -12.13
CA ARG A 106 7.65 -11.45 -12.37
C ARG A 106 6.45 -12.40 -12.55
N GLU A 107 5.52 -12.44 -11.59
CA GLU A 107 4.38 -13.35 -11.60
C GLU A 107 3.33 -13.01 -12.67
N LYS A 108 3.25 -11.74 -13.07
CA LYS A 108 2.47 -11.32 -14.24
C LYS A 108 3.04 -11.89 -15.56
N GLY A 109 4.27 -12.36 -15.53
CA GLY A 109 4.94 -13.00 -16.66
C GLY A 109 5.62 -12.02 -17.62
N TYR A 110 6.02 -10.84 -17.15
CA TYR A 110 6.79 -9.90 -17.94
C TYR A 110 8.22 -10.41 -18.15
N ALA A 111 8.72 -10.28 -19.38
CA ALA A 111 10.06 -10.70 -19.80
C ALA A 111 10.40 -12.14 -19.34
N MET A 112 11.48 -12.32 -18.60
CA MET A 112 11.91 -13.61 -18.05
C MET A 112 10.98 -14.15 -16.94
N GLY A 113 10.13 -13.32 -16.36
CA GLY A 113 9.18 -13.72 -15.32
C GLY A 113 8.23 -14.85 -15.74
N ARG A 114 7.94 -14.96 -17.04
CA ARG A 114 7.13 -16.06 -17.58
C ARG A 114 7.66 -17.46 -17.23
N PHE A 115 8.96 -17.57 -17.00
CA PHE A 115 9.65 -18.84 -16.74
C PHE A 115 10.08 -18.99 -15.28
N ALA A 116 9.74 -18.04 -14.41
CA ALA A 116 10.26 -17.98 -13.04
C ALA A 116 9.44 -18.79 -12.02
N GLY A 117 8.29 -19.36 -12.42
CA GLY A 117 7.35 -20.00 -11.49
C GLY A 117 6.54 -18.96 -10.68
N ARG A 118 5.45 -19.41 -10.06
CA ARG A 118 4.52 -18.57 -9.30
C ARG A 118 4.17 -19.20 -7.96
N LEU A 119 3.75 -18.37 -7.02
CA LEU A 119 3.22 -18.84 -5.75
C LEU A 119 1.81 -19.44 -5.96
N THR A 120 1.64 -20.67 -5.51
CA THR A 120 0.43 -21.45 -5.71
C THR A 120 -0.14 -21.93 -4.39
N SER A 121 -1.46 -22.06 -4.32
CA SER A 121 -2.16 -22.55 -3.15
C SER A 121 -1.73 -23.98 -2.79
N PRO A 122 -1.51 -24.29 -1.51
CA PRO A 122 -1.25 -25.64 -1.06
C PRO A 122 -2.48 -26.56 -1.15
N ILE A 123 -3.68 -26.00 -1.33
CA ILE A 123 -4.96 -26.73 -1.36
C ILE A 123 -5.42 -26.97 -2.80
N THR A 124 -5.42 -25.91 -3.63
CA THR A 124 -6.04 -25.94 -4.96
C THR A 124 -5.04 -25.75 -6.10
N GLY A 125 -3.80 -25.31 -5.79
CA GLY A 125 -2.74 -25.08 -6.76
C GLY A 125 -1.88 -26.32 -7.03
N ARG A 126 -1.19 -26.31 -8.17
CA ARG A 126 -0.08 -27.25 -8.42
C ARG A 126 1.22 -26.53 -8.08
N GLU A 127 2.07 -27.15 -7.29
CA GLU A 127 3.31 -26.56 -6.83
C GLU A 127 4.23 -26.25 -8.03
N GLU A 128 4.64 -25.00 -8.15
CA GLU A 128 5.61 -24.51 -9.12
C GLU A 128 6.93 -24.21 -8.39
N VAL A 129 8.06 -24.50 -9.02
CA VAL A 129 9.37 -24.15 -8.49
C VAL A 129 9.63 -22.69 -8.82
N VAL A 130 9.71 -21.85 -7.81
CA VAL A 130 10.00 -20.42 -7.97
C VAL A 130 11.53 -20.23 -8.07
N ALA A 131 11.96 -19.49 -9.10
CA ALA A 131 13.37 -19.15 -9.26
C ALA A 131 13.78 -18.07 -8.26
N GLY A 132 14.49 -18.45 -7.22
CA GLY A 132 14.96 -17.53 -6.16
C GLY A 132 16.20 -16.70 -6.52
N ILE A 133 16.80 -16.92 -7.70
CA ILE A 133 18.01 -16.21 -8.17
C ILE A 133 17.76 -15.68 -9.56
N GLY A 134 17.99 -14.37 -9.73
CA GLY A 134 17.99 -13.75 -11.05
C GLY A 134 19.29 -14.04 -11.82
N ALA A 135 19.22 -14.04 -13.15
CA ALA A 135 20.35 -14.13 -14.03
C ALA A 135 20.44 -12.87 -14.92
N HIS A 136 21.66 -12.48 -15.25
CA HIS A 136 21.90 -11.44 -16.24
C HIS A 136 21.72 -12.04 -17.66
N PHE A 137 21.06 -11.34 -18.53
CA PHE A 137 20.99 -11.69 -19.94
C PHE A 137 22.17 -11.08 -20.70
N GLU A 138 22.59 -11.72 -21.76
CA GLU A 138 23.60 -11.15 -22.68
C GLU A 138 23.03 -9.89 -23.34
N GLN A 139 23.80 -8.78 -23.30
CA GLN A 139 23.38 -7.47 -23.85
C GLN A 139 23.60 -7.40 -25.37
N THR A 140 23.09 -8.39 -26.11
CA THR A 140 23.02 -8.36 -27.59
C THR A 140 22.01 -7.31 -28.04
N GLU A 141 22.10 -6.83 -29.28
CA GLU A 141 21.15 -5.87 -29.83
C GLU A 141 19.70 -6.37 -29.74
N GLU A 142 19.47 -7.64 -30.04
CA GLU A 142 18.14 -8.25 -29.98
C GLU A 142 17.60 -8.28 -28.55
N ASN A 143 18.40 -8.74 -27.59
CA ASN A 143 17.99 -8.80 -26.18
C ASN A 143 17.77 -7.41 -25.62
N MET A 144 18.60 -6.42 -26.00
CA MET A 144 18.41 -5.03 -25.59
C MET A 144 17.14 -4.40 -26.18
N ARG A 145 16.77 -4.76 -27.42
CA ARG A 145 15.50 -4.33 -28.00
C ARG A 145 14.32 -4.89 -27.22
N ARG A 146 14.31 -6.22 -26.97
CA ARG A 146 13.28 -6.89 -26.17
C ARG A 146 13.18 -6.30 -24.75
N TRP A 147 14.31 -6.05 -24.10
CA TRP A 147 14.35 -5.43 -22.79
C TRP A 147 13.74 -4.01 -22.80
N LYS A 148 14.09 -3.18 -23.80
CA LYS A 148 13.52 -1.83 -23.96
C LYS A 148 12.01 -1.86 -24.19
N ASP A 149 11.50 -2.85 -24.90
CA ASP A 149 10.06 -3.00 -25.15
C ASP A 149 9.31 -3.37 -23.85
N TRP A 150 9.81 -4.34 -23.09
CA TRP A 150 9.27 -4.67 -21.78
C TRP A 150 9.38 -3.51 -20.78
N TRP A 151 10.50 -2.81 -20.79
CA TRP A 151 10.72 -1.65 -19.97
C TRP A 151 9.72 -0.52 -20.27
N ARG A 152 9.43 -0.25 -21.54
CA ARG A 152 8.39 0.71 -21.96
C ARG A 152 7.01 0.26 -21.51
N ALA A 153 6.67 -1.03 -21.67
CA ALA A 153 5.39 -1.58 -21.24
C ALA A 153 5.20 -1.41 -19.73
N ALA A 154 6.18 -1.81 -18.92
CA ALA A 154 6.16 -1.67 -17.47
C ALA A 154 6.06 -0.20 -17.02
N ASN A 155 6.82 0.72 -17.65
CA ASN A 155 6.74 2.15 -17.31
C ASN A 155 5.39 2.77 -17.69
N ARG A 156 4.78 2.40 -18.83
CA ARG A 156 3.44 2.89 -19.20
C ARG A 156 2.40 2.41 -18.21
N GLU A 157 2.43 1.13 -17.87
CA GLU A 157 1.53 0.56 -16.87
C GLU A 157 1.69 1.29 -15.52
N HIS A 158 2.91 1.45 -15.06
CA HIS A 158 3.20 2.15 -13.81
C HIS A 158 2.76 3.63 -13.84
N ALA A 159 2.99 4.33 -14.94
CA ALA A 159 2.60 5.72 -15.09
C ALA A 159 1.07 5.90 -15.07
N VAL A 160 0.31 5.00 -15.68
CA VAL A 160 -1.15 5.11 -15.76
C VAL A 160 -1.82 4.51 -14.54
N SER A 161 -1.52 3.24 -14.20
CA SER A 161 -2.23 2.51 -13.15
C SER A 161 -1.80 2.89 -11.74
N PHE A 162 -0.57 3.35 -11.56
CA PHE A 162 -0.07 3.76 -10.25
C PHE A 162 -0.03 5.29 -10.13
N TYR A 163 0.80 5.96 -10.93
CA TYR A 163 1.03 7.40 -10.74
C TYR A 163 -0.21 8.25 -11.02
N LEU A 164 -0.77 8.16 -12.24
CA LEU A 164 -1.92 8.97 -12.63
C LEU A 164 -3.15 8.66 -11.78
N LEU A 165 -3.46 7.38 -11.61
CA LEU A 165 -4.63 6.95 -10.84
C LEU A 165 -4.51 7.34 -9.36
N SER A 166 -3.32 7.21 -8.75
CA SER A 166 -3.09 7.64 -7.36
C SER A 166 -3.26 9.14 -7.18
N VAL A 167 -2.68 9.96 -8.09
CA VAL A 167 -2.82 11.43 -8.02
C VAL A 167 -4.29 11.83 -8.17
N VAL A 168 -5.00 11.29 -9.16
CA VAL A 168 -6.42 11.60 -9.38
C VAL A 168 -7.26 11.17 -8.18
N SER A 169 -7.08 9.96 -7.67
CA SER A 169 -7.84 9.47 -6.51
C SER A 169 -7.57 10.31 -5.26
N LEU A 170 -6.30 10.68 -5.02
CA LEU A 170 -5.94 11.52 -3.87
C LEU A 170 -6.60 12.90 -3.97
N MET A 171 -6.54 13.54 -5.14
CA MET A 171 -7.18 14.84 -5.38
C MET A 171 -8.70 14.75 -5.21
N MET A 172 -9.34 13.71 -5.75
CA MET A 172 -10.79 13.52 -5.63
C MET A 172 -11.22 13.31 -4.18
N LEU A 173 -10.56 12.41 -3.45
CA LEU A 173 -10.86 12.17 -2.03
C LEU A 173 -10.61 13.43 -1.18
N SER A 174 -9.54 14.16 -1.44
CA SER A 174 -9.27 15.43 -0.74
C SER A 174 -10.34 16.48 -1.03
N LEU A 175 -10.85 16.57 -2.26
CA LEU A 175 -11.95 17.49 -2.62
C LEU A 175 -13.27 17.07 -1.99
N ILE A 176 -13.58 15.78 -1.93
CA ILE A 176 -14.76 15.27 -1.23
C ILE A 176 -14.66 15.66 0.26
N ALA A 177 -13.55 15.39 0.92
CA ALA A 177 -13.32 15.75 2.31
C ALA A 177 -13.41 17.27 2.54
N TYR A 178 -12.81 18.07 1.67
CA TYR A 178 -12.89 19.53 1.73
C TYR A 178 -14.32 20.05 1.58
N SER A 179 -15.12 19.46 0.68
CA SER A 179 -16.48 19.87 0.41
C SER A 179 -17.47 19.48 1.53
N THR A 180 -17.19 18.41 2.26
CA THR A 180 -18.09 17.86 3.31
C THR A 180 -17.66 18.26 4.72
N ALA A 181 -16.37 18.17 5.03
CA ALA A 181 -15.86 18.35 6.38
C ALA A 181 -15.69 19.83 6.78
N ARG A 182 -15.44 20.73 5.82
CA ARG A 182 -15.18 22.16 6.08
C ARG A 182 -16.31 22.87 6.84
N SER A 183 -17.53 22.45 6.63
CA SER A 183 -18.72 23.07 7.23
C SER A 183 -19.09 22.49 8.61
N THR A 184 -18.36 21.49 9.10
CA THR A 184 -18.66 20.82 10.38
C THR A 184 -17.73 21.32 11.48
N PRO A 185 -18.18 22.20 12.40
CA PRO A 185 -17.36 22.68 13.51
C PRO A 185 -17.06 21.54 14.50
N GLY A 186 -15.82 21.49 15.03
CA GLY A 186 -15.47 20.57 16.13
C GLY A 186 -15.25 19.12 15.71
N LEU A 187 -14.89 18.88 14.45
CA LEU A 187 -14.47 17.55 14.00
C LEU A 187 -13.25 17.08 14.80
N GLU A 188 -13.46 16.04 15.60
CA GLU A 188 -12.37 15.38 16.32
C GLU A 188 -11.40 14.73 15.32
N SER A 189 -10.10 14.82 15.65
CA SER A 189 -9.07 14.09 14.91
C SER A 189 -9.30 12.57 15.06
N GLY A 190 -9.45 11.85 13.96
CA GLY A 190 -9.65 10.40 13.98
C GLY A 190 -10.70 9.92 12.98
N ILE A 191 -11.22 8.72 13.19
CA ILE A 191 -12.22 8.09 12.29
C ILE A 191 -13.57 8.84 12.32
N GLY A 192 -13.80 9.70 13.30
CA GLY A 192 -15.05 10.49 13.45
C GLY A 192 -15.38 11.33 12.21
N PHE A 193 -14.36 11.85 11.52
CA PHE A 193 -14.57 12.66 10.32
C PHE A 193 -15.24 11.87 9.18
N ILE A 194 -14.93 10.58 9.00
CA ILE A 194 -15.55 9.72 7.97
C ILE A 194 -17.06 9.57 8.22
N ARG A 195 -17.45 9.49 9.49
CA ARG A 195 -18.88 9.45 9.86
C ARG A 195 -19.56 10.77 9.54
N ALA A 196 -18.93 11.90 9.88
CA ALA A 196 -19.47 13.23 9.58
C ALA A 196 -19.60 13.46 8.08
N GLU A 197 -18.61 13.08 7.28
CA GLU A 197 -18.68 13.11 5.82
C GLU A 197 -19.85 12.28 5.29
N GLY A 198 -19.98 11.04 5.77
CA GLY A 198 -21.08 10.16 5.37
C GLY A 198 -22.45 10.74 5.75
N GLN A 199 -22.59 11.34 6.94
CA GLN A 199 -23.82 12.01 7.37
C GLN A 199 -24.15 13.21 6.48
N PHE A 200 -23.16 14.07 6.21
CA PHE A 200 -23.36 15.22 5.32
C PHE A 200 -23.84 14.80 3.93
N ILE A 201 -23.24 13.75 3.35
CA ILE A 201 -23.66 13.18 2.06
C ILE A 201 -25.09 12.64 2.16
N GLY A 202 -25.43 11.98 3.26
CA GLY A 202 -26.76 11.44 3.53
C GLY A 202 -27.84 12.51 3.66
N ASP A 203 -27.53 13.60 4.34
CA ASP A 203 -28.46 14.72 4.54
C ASP A 203 -28.77 15.46 3.22
N LEU A 204 -27.77 15.54 2.31
CA LEU A 204 -27.95 16.19 1.01
C LEU A 204 -28.59 15.29 -0.05
N HIS A 205 -28.19 14.02 -0.10
CA HIS A 205 -28.51 13.12 -1.22
C HIS A 205 -29.24 11.83 -0.81
N GLY A 206 -29.50 11.65 0.49
CA GLY A 206 -30.26 10.53 1.04
C GLY A 206 -29.38 9.37 1.55
N ALA A 207 -30.02 8.51 2.36
CA ALA A 207 -29.36 7.43 3.10
C ALA A 207 -28.61 6.43 2.21
N PHE A 208 -29.03 6.24 0.96
CA PHE A 208 -28.33 5.36 0.02
C PHE A 208 -26.88 5.82 -0.21
N PHE A 209 -26.67 7.11 -0.46
CA PHE A 209 -25.34 7.67 -0.71
C PHE A 209 -24.47 7.69 0.56
N GLN A 210 -25.06 7.88 1.72
CA GLN A 210 -24.39 7.71 3.01
C GLN A 210 -23.83 6.31 3.16
N HIS A 211 -24.65 5.30 2.94
CA HIS A 211 -24.21 3.90 3.03
C HIS A 211 -23.20 3.54 1.94
N ALA A 212 -23.41 4.02 0.72
CA ALA A 212 -22.47 3.82 -0.38
C ALA A 212 -21.08 4.38 -0.08
N PHE A 213 -21.00 5.58 0.52
CA PHE A 213 -19.74 6.18 0.99
C PHE A 213 -19.04 5.31 2.04
N HIS A 214 -19.78 4.83 3.05
CA HIS A 214 -19.21 3.95 4.06
C HIS A 214 -18.74 2.61 3.48
N TRP A 215 -19.50 1.99 2.56
CA TRP A 215 -19.11 0.78 1.86
C TRP A 215 -17.88 0.98 0.97
N MET A 216 -17.77 2.13 0.32
CA MET A 216 -16.58 2.51 -0.44
C MET A 216 -15.35 2.57 0.48
N GLY A 217 -15.45 3.18 1.66
CA GLY A 217 -14.39 3.21 2.66
C GLY A 217 -13.97 1.81 3.13
N ILE A 218 -14.93 0.93 3.41
CA ILE A 218 -14.66 -0.47 3.77
C ILE A 218 -13.92 -1.19 2.64
N ALA A 219 -14.35 -1.02 1.38
CA ALA A 219 -13.70 -1.63 0.23
C ALA A 219 -12.25 -1.14 0.03
N ILE A 220 -11.98 0.16 0.26
CA ILE A 220 -10.61 0.73 0.22
C ILE A 220 -9.74 0.06 1.28
N LEU A 221 -10.23 -0.07 2.51
CA LEU A 221 -9.47 -0.69 3.60
C LEU A 221 -9.22 -2.18 3.34
N LEU A 222 -10.22 -2.92 2.88
CA LEU A 222 -10.08 -4.34 2.53
C LEU A 222 -9.08 -4.59 1.40
N THR A 223 -9.06 -3.74 0.36
CA THR A 223 -8.07 -3.85 -0.72
C THR A 223 -6.66 -3.56 -0.23
N THR A 224 -6.51 -2.59 0.67
CA THR A 224 -5.22 -2.25 1.29
C THR A 224 -4.72 -3.39 2.17
N GLU A 225 -5.58 -3.94 3.03
CA GLU A 225 -5.25 -5.06 3.91
C GLU A 225 -4.85 -6.31 3.11
N LEU A 226 -5.61 -6.65 2.06
CA LEU A 226 -5.29 -7.74 1.13
C LEU A 226 -3.88 -7.56 0.53
N GLY A 227 -3.60 -6.36 0.01
CA GLY A 227 -2.30 -6.05 -0.61
C GLY A 227 -1.14 -6.09 0.37
N LEU A 228 -1.33 -5.59 1.59
CA LEU A 228 -0.29 -5.58 2.63
C LEU A 228 0.04 -6.99 3.12
N LEU A 229 -0.95 -7.82 3.40
CA LEU A 229 -0.75 -9.20 3.85
C LEU A 229 -0.02 -10.03 2.79
N ASP A 230 -0.43 -9.93 1.53
CA ASP A 230 0.23 -10.59 0.41
C ASP A 230 1.68 -10.11 0.24
N ALA A 231 1.90 -8.79 0.22
CA ALA A 231 3.23 -8.20 0.04
C ALA A 231 4.20 -8.59 1.15
N CYS A 232 3.78 -8.47 2.41
CA CYS A 232 4.65 -8.81 3.54
C CYS A 232 4.99 -10.30 3.56
N ALA A 233 4.03 -11.19 3.26
CA ALA A 233 4.30 -12.62 3.16
C ALA A 233 5.29 -12.95 2.04
N ARG A 234 5.17 -12.33 0.85
CA ARG A 234 6.09 -12.52 -0.29
C ARG A 234 7.50 -12.08 0.02
N ILE A 235 7.66 -10.83 0.45
CA ILE A 235 8.98 -10.25 0.75
C ILE A 235 9.67 -11.05 1.85
N SER A 236 8.95 -11.42 2.90
CA SER A 236 9.48 -12.24 3.98
C SER A 236 9.87 -13.63 3.49
N THR A 237 9.08 -14.22 2.59
CA THR A 237 9.38 -15.51 1.95
C THR A 237 10.68 -15.43 1.16
N ASP A 238 10.83 -14.44 0.29
CA ASP A 238 12.02 -14.27 -0.53
C ASP A 238 13.28 -14.05 0.34
N ILE A 239 13.19 -13.20 1.35
CA ILE A 239 14.30 -12.95 2.26
C ILE A 239 14.72 -14.22 3.01
N ILE A 240 13.77 -14.95 3.60
CA ILE A 240 14.05 -16.16 4.38
C ILE A 240 14.53 -17.28 3.47
N LYS A 241 13.90 -17.46 2.31
CA LYS A 241 14.26 -18.52 1.37
C LYS A 241 15.68 -18.34 0.83
N VAL A 242 16.01 -17.14 0.40
CA VAL A 242 17.34 -16.86 -0.21
C VAL A 242 18.47 -16.91 0.81
N ASN A 243 18.25 -16.41 2.02
CA ASN A 243 19.31 -16.28 3.01
C ASN A 243 19.50 -17.52 3.90
N TRP A 244 18.41 -18.19 4.30
CA TRP A 244 18.50 -19.26 5.31
C TRP A 244 17.98 -20.62 4.82
N LEU A 245 17.06 -20.67 3.86
CA LEU A 245 16.43 -21.90 3.39
C LEU A 245 16.78 -22.24 1.94
N ARG A 246 17.87 -21.71 1.42
CA ARG A 246 18.33 -21.98 0.05
C ARG A 246 18.58 -23.47 -0.15
N GLY A 247 17.97 -24.07 -1.17
CA GLY A 247 18.07 -25.51 -1.46
C GLY A 247 17.25 -26.44 -0.55
N ASN A 248 16.52 -25.88 0.43
CA ASN A 248 15.65 -26.68 1.28
C ASN A 248 14.38 -27.06 0.51
N THR A 249 14.19 -28.35 0.26
CA THR A 249 13.04 -28.91 -0.46
C THR A 249 11.78 -29.06 0.40
N ARG A 250 11.94 -29.11 1.74
CA ARG A 250 10.81 -29.24 2.66
C ARG A 250 10.02 -27.94 2.79
N TRP A 251 10.72 -26.81 2.83
CA TRP A 251 10.16 -25.47 2.86
C TRP A 251 10.19 -24.87 1.46
N THR A 252 9.20 -25.21 0.64
CA THR A 252 9.03 -24.58 -0.68
C THR A 252 8.55 -23.14 -0.52
N ASP A 253 8.72 -22.33 -1.56
CA ASP A 253 8.33 -20.92 -1.53
C ASP A 253 6.85 -20.75 -1.18
N SER A 254 5.98 -21.58 -1.77
CA SER A 254 4.54 -21.55 -1.50
C SER A 254 4.23 -21.94 -0.04
N ARG A 255 4.85 -22.97 0.51
CA ARG A 255 4.63 -23.37 1.90
C ARG A 255 5.09 -22.30 2.89
N LEU A 256 6.24 -21.71 2.63
CA LEU A 256 6.78 -20.63 3.46
C LEU A 256 5.89 -19.40 3.40
N TYR A 257 5.44 -19.04 2.20
CA TYR A 257 4.51 -17.94 2.00
C TYR A 257 3.23 -18.09 2.83
N PHE A 258 2.57 -19.25 2.74
CA PHE A 258 1.32 -19.47 3.50
C PHE A 258 1.55 -19.58 4.99
N ALA A 259 2.68 -20.13 5.43
CA ALA A 259 3.05 -20.13 6.85
C ALA A 259 3.21 -18.72 7.40
N LEU A 260 3.88 -17.84 6.65
CA LEU A 260 4.07 -16.42 7.01
C LEU A 260 2.78 -15.62 6.90
N LEU A 261 1.96 -15.86 5.87
CA LEU A 261 0.65 -15.23 5.71
C LEU A 261 -0.25 -15.50 6.93
N TRP A 262 -0.39 -16.76 7.31
CA TRP A 262 -1.22 -17.13 8.46
C TRP A 262 -0.61 -16.70 9.79
N ALA A 263 0.72 -16.69 9.92
CA ALA A 263 1.40 -16.13 11.10
C ALA A 263 1.08 -14.65 11.30
N GLN A 264 1.08 -13.84 10.24
CA GLN A 264 0.70 -12.41 10.29
C GLN A 264 -0.77 -12.24 10.68
N ILE A 265 -1.67 -13.05 10.09
CA ILE A 265 -3.11 -13.01 10.41
C ILE A 265 -3.33 -13.35 11.89
N LEU A 266 -2.72 -14.41 12.38
CA LEU A 266 -2.82 -14.80 13.78
C LEU A 266 -2.24 -13.75 14.72
N LEU A 267 -1.13 -13.12 14.35
CA LEU A 267 -0.56 -12.01 15.10
C LEU A 267 -1.52 -10.80 15.13
N GLY A 268 -2.12 -10.46 14.00
CA GLY A 268 -3.13 -9.40 13.92
C GLY A 268 -4.36 -9.68 14.78
N CYS A 269 -4.88 -10.90 14.71
CA CYS A 269 -5.97 -11.34 15.59
C CYS A 269 -5.57 -11.26 17.08
N GLY A 270 -4.34 -11.65 17.42
CA GLY A 270 -3.81 -11.56 18.78
C GLY A 270 -3.74 -10.11 19.27
N ILE A 271 -3.25 -9.19 18.45
CA ILE A 271 -3.21 -7.75 18.77
C ILE A 271 -4.62 -7.21 19.02
N MET A 272 -5.60 -7.57 18.18
CA MET A 272 -7.00 -7.15 18.34
C MET A 272 -7.60 -7.66 19.65
N LEU A 273 -7.33 -8.92 20.01
CA LEU A 273 -7.80 -9.52 21.26
C LEU A 273 -7.14 -8.89 22.51
N ILE A 274 -5.82 -8.65 22.46
CA ILE A 274 -5.10 -7.96 23.54
C ILE A 274 -5.64 -6.54 23.71
N GLY A 275 -6.01 -5.87 22.63
CA GLY A 275 -6.61 -4.54 22.66
C GLY A 275 -7.92 -4.43 23.43
N LEU A 276 -8.66 -5.53 23.62
CA LEU A 276 -9.83 -5.56 24.49
C LEU A 276 -9.46 -5.41 25.99
N VAL A 277 -8.23 -5.78 26.35
CA VAL A 277 -7.74 -5.74 27.74
C VAL A 277 -6.87 -4.50 27.99
N VAL A 278 -6.15 -4.05 26.96
CA VAL A 278 -5.22 -2.91 27.03
C VAL A 278 -5.83 -1.72 26.30
N PRO A 279 -6.41 -0.75 27.00
CA PRO A 279 -7.00 0.44 26.39
C PRO A 279 -5.95 1.23 25.59
N GLY A 280 -6.33 1.64 24.36
CA GLY A 280 -5.47 2.47 23.51
C GLY A 280 -4.58 1.70 22.53
N LEU A 281 -4.30 0.42 22.75
CA LEU A 281 -3.47 -0.37 21.82
C LEU A 281 -4.13 -0.54 20.45
N THR A 282 -5.45 -0.56 20.38
CA THR A 282 -6.23 -0.73 19.14
C THR A 282 -6.72 0.57 18.54
N GLN A 283 -6.20 1.72 18.98
CA GLN A 283 -6.55 2.99 18.36
C GLN A 283 -5.97 3.05 16.93
N PRO A 284 -6.83 3.11 15.88
CA PRO A 284 -6.36 3.01 14.49
C PRO A 284 -5.34 4.08 14.12
N MET A 285 -5.51 5.30 14.66
CA MET A 285 -4.61 6.43 14.39
C MET A 285 -3.19 6.18 14.94
N VAL A 286 -3.08 5.64 16.16
CA VAL A 286 -1.77 5.35 16.79
C VAL A 286 -1.03 4.27 15.98
N LEU A 287 -1.72 3.19 15.62
CA LEU A 287 -1.15 2.12 14.82
C LEU A 287 -0.76 2.61 13.42
N LEU A 288 -1.57 3.47 12.80
CA LEU A 288 -1.29 4.06 11.50
C LEU A 288 -0.03 4.94 11.53
N VAL A 289 0.10 5.84 12.51
CA VAL A 289 1.27 6.72 12.67
C VAL A 289 2.53 5.91 12.95
N LEU A 290 2.44 4.87 13.79
CA LEU A 290 3.56 3.98 14.07
C LEU A 290 4.01 3.23 12.81
N SER A 291 3.06 2.65 12.06
CA SER A 291 3.31 1.97 10.79
C SER A 291 3.93 2.90 9.77
N ALA A 292 3.42 4.13 9.62
CA ALA A 292 3.96 5.14 8.73
C ALA A 292 5.41 5.51 9.08
N SER A 293 5.70 5.63 10.38
CA SER A 293 7.04 5.94 10.86
C SER A 293 8.05 4.83 10.52
N LEU A 294 7.68 3.58 10.74
CA LEU A 294 8.49 2.43 10.37
C LEU A 294 8.68 2.31 8.85
N ASN A 295 7.63 2.58 8.08
CA ASN A 295 7.71 2.59 6.63
C ASN A 295 8.69 3.64 6.10
N GLY A 296 8.74 4.84 6.68
CA GLY A 296 9.72 5.86 6.32
C GLY A 296 11.16 5.37 6.47
N GLY A 297 11.46 4.68 7.58
CA GLY A 297 12.78 4.05 7.81
C GLY A 297 13.12 2.97 6.78
N VAL A 298 12.16 2.11 6.47
CA VAL A 298 12.33 1.08 5.42
C VAL A 298 12.57 1.73 4.06
N MET A 299 11.85 2.82 3.72
CA MET A 299 12.03 3.55 2.47
C MET A 299 13.43 4.14 2.32
N LEU A 300 14.03 4.63 3.40
CA LEU A 300 15.43 5.06 3.38
C LEU A 300 16.36 3.89 3.06
N ILE A 301 16.22 2.77 3.78
CA ILE A 301 17.11 1.61 3.63
C ILE A 301 17.07 1.08 2.20
N TYR A 302 15.88 0.81 1.66
CA TYR A 302 15.82 0.25 0.31
C TYR A 302 16.18 1.26 -0.78
N SER A 303 15.96 2.56 -0.58
CA SER A 303 16.41 3.58 -1.54
C SER A 303 17.93 3.58 -1.69
N VAL A 304 18.66 3.46 -0.58
CA VAL A 304 20.13 3.33 -0.59
C VAL A 304 20.55 2.02 -1.27
N LEU A 305 19.88 0.90 -0.93
CA LEU A 305 20.17 -0.41 -1.52
C LEU A 305 19.88 -0.41 -3.04
N LEU A 306 18.77 0.18 -3.49
CA LEU A 306 18.45 0.31 -4.92
C LEU A 306 19.46 1.19 -5.65
N LEU A 307 19.91 2.28 -5.04
CA LEU A 307 20.94 3.13 -5.61
C LEU A 307 22.24 2.35 -5.80
N TRP A 308 22.64 1.58 -4.79
CA TRP A 308 23.81 0.71 -4.85
C TRP A 308 23.65 -0.38 -5.93
N LEU A 309 22.54 -1.13 -5.92
CA LEU A 309 22.24 -2.20 -6.87
C LEU A 309 22.30 -1.70 -8.32
N ASN A 310 21.61 -0.61 -8.61
CA ASN A 310 21.52 -0.07 -9.97
C ASN A 310 22.85 0.50 -10.51
N ASN A 311 23.78 0.86 -9.62
CA ASN A 311 25.07 1.40 -10.06
C ASN A 311 26.21 0.39 -10.02
N ARG A 312 26.13 -0.64 -9.15
CA ARG A 312 27.20 -1.62 -8.96
C ARG A 312 26.91 -2.97 -9.60
N VAL A 313 25.64 -3.41 -9.56
CA VAL A 313 25.26 -4.74 -10.04
C VAL A 313 24.77 -4.66 -11.50
N LEU A 314 23.92 -3.68 -11.81
CA LEU A 314 23.44 -3.47 -13.18
C LEU A 314 24.47 -2.67 -13.97
N GLY A 315 25.14 -3.34 -14.94
CA GLY A 315 26.19 -2.75 -15.75
C GLY A 315 25.76 -2.55 -17.22
N GLY A 316 26.63 -1.85 -17.99
CA GLY A 316 26.42 -1.66 -19.43
C GLY A 316 25.22 -0.78 -19.76
N GLN A 317 24.44 -1.19 -20.76
CA GLN A 317 23.30 -0.42 -21.30
C GLN A 317 22.06 -0.41 -20.38
N ILE A 318 22.01 -1.29 -19.36
CA ILE A 318 20.89 -1.36 -18.42
C ILE A 318 21.14 -0.54 -17.14
N ARG A 319 22.27 0.12 -17.06
CA ARG A 319 22.62 1.01 -15.93
C ARG A 319 21.61 2.17 -15.81
N MET A 320 21.42 2.64 -14.59
CA MET A 320 20.52 3.76 -14.28
C MET A 320 20.92 5.04 -15.04
N PRO A 321 19.98 5.69 -15.75
CA PRO A 321 20.24 6.96 -16.41
C PRO A 321 20.45 8.11 -15.40
N PRO A 322 21.17 9.19 -15.76
CA PRO A 322 21.55 10.25 -14.83
C PRO A 322 20.37 10.92 -14.11
N LEU A 323 19.28 11.18 -14.79
CA LEU A 323 18.08 11.77 -14.16
C LEU A 323 17.54 10.89 -13.03
N ARG A 324 17.44 9.59 -13.25
CA ARG A 324 16.96 8.66 -12.21
C ARG A 324 17.94 8.57 -11.05
N PHE A 325 19.24 8.66 -11.33
CA PHE A 325 20.27 8.71 -10.30
C PHE A 325 20.09 9.91 -9.36
N VAL A 326 19.90 11.10 -9.93
CA VAL A 326 19.63 12.33 -9.15
C VAL A 326 18.34 12.20 -8.33
N MET A 327 17.27 11.69 -8.95
CA MET A 327 16.00 11.47 -8.24
C MET A 327 16.12 10.44 -7.11
N MET A 328 16.94 9.41 -7.27
CA MET A 328 17.21 8.44 -6.20
C MET A 328 18.02 9.04 -5.05
N ILE A 329 19.00 9.91 -5.33
CA ILE A 329 19.71 10.66 -4.28
C ILE A 329 18.74 11.55 -3.53
N TRP A 330 17.86 12.26 -4.25
CA TRP A 330 16.84 13.08 -3.62
C TRP A 330 15.89 12.24 -2.74
N ALA A 331 15.46 11.07 -3.20
CA ALA A 331 14.66 10.16 -2.41
C ALA A 331 15.38 9.71 -1.12
N CYS A 332 16.68 9.36 -1.20
CA CYS A 332 17.48 9.02 -0.03
C CYS A 332 17.56 10.19 0.98
N ALA A 333 17.75 11.41 0.49
CA ALA A 333 17.81 12.61 1.33
C ALA A 333 16.42 12.89 1.98
N PHE A 334 15.35 12.79 1.20
CA PHE A 334 13.98 13.01 1.68
C PHE A 334 13.60 11.99 2.76
N PHE A 335 13.75 10.69 2.49
CA PHE A 335 13.43 9.66 3.48
C PHE A 335 14.39 9.64 4.66
N GLY A 336 15.65 10.07 4.47
CA GLY A 336 16.60 10.30 5.56
C GLY A 336 16.13 11.40 6.49
N TYR A 337 15.72 12.54 5.96
CA TYR A 337 15.14 13.64 6.74
C TYR A 337 13.85 13.20 7.45
N PHE A 338 12.95 12.54 6.72
CA PHE A 338 11.71 11.97 7.26
C PHE A 338 11.98 11.06 8.46
N THR A 339 12.88 10.10 8.30
CA THR A 339 13.24 9.15 9.36
C THR A 339 13.85 9.87 10.57
N PHE A 340 14.74 10.83 10.33
CA PHE A 340 15.35 11.63 11.39
C PHE A 340 14.34 12.41 12.20
N VAL A 341 13.43 13.14 11.54
CA VAL A 341 12.39 13.93 12.22
C VAL A 341 11.44 13.04 13.01
N THR A 342 11.05 11.90 12.43
CA THR A 342 10.15 10.94 13.09
C THR A 342 10.81 10.35 14.34
N LEU A 343 12.05 9.90 14.26
CA LEU A 343 12.78 9.37 15.41
C LEU A 343 12.96 10.44 16.48
N LYS A 344 13.33 11.66 16.12
CA LYS A 344 13.49 12.78 17.06
C LYS A 344 12.19 13.08 17.83
N ASN A 345 11.04 12.97 17.19
CA ASN A 345 9.76 13.31 17.80
C ASN A 345 9.11 12.12 18.54
N GLN A 346 9.36 10.90 18.10
CA GLN A 346 8.72 9.70 18.67
C GLN A 346 9.52 9.06 19.80
N ILE A 347 10.85 9.05 19.71
CA ILE A 347 11.70 8.42 20.76
C ILE A 347 11.47 9.04 22.14
N PRO A 348 11.40 10.37 22.33
CA PRO A 348 11.11 10.96 23.64
C PRO A 348 9.72 10.59 24.19
N ARG A 349 8.72 10.40 23.29
CA ARG A 349 7.36 9.99 23.69
C ARG A 349 7.27 8.52 24.10
N LEU A 350 8.22 7.68 23.65
CA LEU A 350 8.28 6.25 24.00
C LEU A 350 9.12 5.99 25.26
N LEU A 351 10.03 6.91 25.60
CA LEU A 351 10.96 6.76 26.72
C LEU A 351 10.54 7.57 27.96
N GLY A 352 9.58 8.49 27.85
CA GLY A 352 9.01 9.30 28.93
C GLY A 352 7.60 8.94 29.26
#